data_734ddc5c3c421b60e9c639ae2f64eabf
#
_entry.id   734ddc5c3c421b60e9c639ae2f64eabf
#
_cell.length_a   1.000
_cell.length_b   1.000
_cell.length_c   1.000
_cell.angle_alpha   90.00
_cell.angle_beta   90.00
_cell.angle_gamma   90.00
#
_symmetry.space_group_name_H-M   'P 1'
#
loop_
_entity.id
_entity.type
_entity.pdbx_description
1 polymer ?
#
loop_
_entity_poly.entity_id
_entity_poly.type
_entity_poly.pdbx_seq_one_letter_code
_entity_poly.pdbx_strand_id
1 'polypeptide(L)'
;MVELTDKLCQEKVKIGVIVQKIEIGEDYMSYVRTILPKLNQIMTEIFRLMQRSELQIELNIDFVVQVLQDIVYGIEQEDKVFLLDVLKYGLEEIFDYLIEMLAGVKK
;
A
#
# COMPACT_ATOMS: atom_id res chain seq x y z
N MET A 1 8.54 -3.83 15.51
CA MET A 1 7.84 -4.41 14.35
C MET A 1 6.35 -4.54 14.54
N VAL A 2 5.89 -4.68 15.78
CA VAL A 2 4.45 -4.77 16.06
C VAL A 2 3.72 -3.52 15.56
N GLU A 3 4.26 -2.34 15.85
CA GLU A 3 3.64 -1.09 15.43
C GLU A 3 3.55 -0.96 13.91
N LEU A 4 4.61 -1.37 13.21
CA LEU A 4 4.62 -1.32 11.75
C LEU A 4 3.62 -2.31 11.16
N THR A 5 3.55 -3.53 11.70
CA THR A 5 2.57 -4.53 11.28
C THR A 5 1.15 -4.02 11.49
N ASP A 6 0.89 -3.39 12.65
CA ASP A 6 -0.44 -2.83 12.95
C ASP A 6 -0.81 -1.73 11.96
N LYS A 7 0.14 -0.84 11.63
CA LYS A 7 -0.10 0.22 10.63
C LYS A 7 -0.43 -0.39 9.27
N LEU A 8 0.31 -1.42 8.86
CA LEU A 8 0.05 -2.10 7.59
C LEU A 8 -1.34 -2.73 7.57
N CYS A 9 -1.72 -3.40 8.64
CA CYS A 9 -3.05 -4.01 8.73
C CYS A 9 -4.16 -2.97 8.69
N GLN A 10 -4.00 -1.85 9.38
CA GLN A 10 -4.98 -0.77 9.38
C GLN A 10 -5.14 -0.16 7.99
N GLU A 11 -4.03 0.10 7.31
CA GLU A 11 -4.08 0.68 5.97
C GLU A 11 -4.62 -0.32 4.95
N LYS A 12 -4.35 -1.62 5.13
CA LYS A 12 -4.92 -2.65 4.26
C LYS A 12 -6.44 -2.67 4.35
N VAL A 13 -6.99 -2.52 5.55
CA VAL A 13 -8.45 -2.44 5.73
C VAL A 13 -9.01 -1.24 4.97
N LYS A 14 -8.33 -0.08 5.05
CA LYS A 14 -8.76 1.13 4.33
C LYS A 14 -8.70 0.94 2.82
N ILE A 15 -7.66 0.26 2.33
CA ILE A 15 -7.53 -0.06 0.90
C ILE A 15 -8.71 -0.91 0.45
N GLY A 16 -9.07 -1.92 1.25
CA GLY A 16 -10.23 -2.77 0.96
C GLY A 16 -11.54 -1.99 0.88
N VAL A 17 -11.73 -1.02 1.78
CA VAL A 17 -12.90 -0.15 1.75
C VAL A 17 -12.93 0.69 0.47
N ILE A 18 -11.78 1.24 0.07
CA ILE A 18 -11.68 2.03 -1.16
C ILE A 18 -12.01 1.17 -2.39
N VAL A 19 -11.45 -0.04 -2.46
CA VAL A 19 -11.74 -0.99 -3.54
C VAL A 19 -13.24 -1.24 -3.64
N GLN A 20 -13.87 -1.50 -2.51
CA GLN A 20 -15.31 -1.74 -2.47
C GLN A 20 -16.11 -0.53 -2.97
N LYS A 21 -15.72 0.68 -2.55
CA LYS A 21 -16.38 1.90 -3.01
C LYS A 21 -16.29 2.07 -4.53
N ILE A 22 -15.13 1.78 -5.10
CA ILE A 22 -14.96 1.83 -6.55
C ILE A 22 -15.89 0.84 -7.23
N GLU A 23 -15.94 -0.40 -6.70
CA GLU A 23 -16.74 -1.47 -7.29
C GLU A 23 -18.24 -1.18 -7.28
N ILE A 24 -18.73 -0.56 -6.22
CA ILE A 24 -20.16 -0.24 -6.11
C ILE A 24 -20.53 1.16 -6.64
N GLY A 25 -19.53 1.91 -7.12
CA GLY A 25 -19.78 3.21 -7.74
C GLY A 25 -19.98 4.36 -6.76
N GLU A 26 -19.53 4.22 -5.50
CA GLU A 26 -19.57 5.30 -4.52
C GLU A 26 -18.35 6.21 -4.65
N ASP A 27 -18.39 7.38 -4.00
CA ASP A 27 -17.23 8.29 -3.99
C ASP A 27 -16.04 7.63 -3.32
N TYR A 28 -14.94 7.55 -4.04
CA TYR A 28 -13.71 6.93 -3.58
C TYR A 28 -12.52 7.89 -3.61
N MET A 29 -12.61 8.95 -4.40
CA MET A 29 -11.45 9.80 -4.70
C MET A 29 -10.88 10.48 -3.47
N SER A 30 -11.73 11.00 -2.59
CA SER A 30 -11.27 11.64 -1.36
C SER A 30 -10.55 10.65 -0.45
N TYR A 31 -11.01 9.40 -0.42
CA TYR A 31 -10.38 8.34 0.38
C TYR A 31 -9.01 7.98 -0.16
N VAL A 32 -8.88 7.87 -1.49
CA VAL A 32 -7.59 7.57 -2.11
C VAL A 32 -6.58 8.68 -1.82
N ARG A 33 -7.00 9.93 -1.95
CA ARG A 33 -6.13 11.08 -1.65
C ARG A 33 -5.70 11.13 -0.19
N THR A 34 -6.58 10.71 0.70
CA THR A 34 -6.29 10.69 2.14
C THR A 34 -5.26 9.61 2.50
N ILE A 35 -5.33 8.46 1.84
CA ILE A 35 -4.44 7.34 2.16
C ILE A 35 -3.01 7.54 1.62
N LEU A 36 -2.83 8.30 0.54
CA LEU A 36 -1.53 8.47 -0.12
C LEU A 36 -0.40 8.92 0.83
N PRO A 37 -0.57 9.98 1.65
CA PRO A 37 0.51 10.39 2.54
C PRO A 37 0.90 9.30 3.53
N LYS A 38 -0.06 8.53 4.01
CA LYS A 38 0.19 7.43 4.94
C LYS A 38 0.95 6.30 4.28
N LEU A 39 0.63 5.99 3.02
CA LEU A 39 1.35 4.99 2.26
C LEU A 39 2.81 5.40 2.07
N ASN A 40 3.04 6.66 1.73
CA ASN A 40 4.39 7.18 1.57
C ASN A 40 5.18 7.10 2.87
N GLN A 41 4.56 7.42 4.01
CA GLN A 41 5.22 7.34 5.32
C GLN A 41 5.61 5.90 5.64
N ILE A 42 4.71 4.96 5.43
CA ILE A 42 4.95 3.54 5.73
C ILE A 42 6.07 3.00 4.84
N MET A 43 6.04 3.30 3.54
CA MET A 43 7.05 2.79 2.62
C MET A 43 8.42 3.41 2.90
N THR A 44 8.46 4.71 3.25
CA THR A 44 9.71 5.37 3.64
C THR A 44 10.32 4.72 4.87
N GLU A 45 9.49 4.41 5.86
CA GLU A 45 9.96 3.74 7.07
C GLU A 45 10.52 2.35 6.76
N ILE A 46 9.83 1.58 5.92
CA ILE A 46 10.28 0.24 5.52
C ILE A 46 11.61 0.32 4.79
N PHE A 47 11.76 1.24 3.83
CA PHE A 47 13.01 1.40 3.08
C PHE A 47 14.17 1.78 3.99
N ARG A 48 13.91 2.67 4.97
CA ARG A 48 14.93 3.07 5.93
C ARG A 48 15.39 1.88 6.78
N LEU A 49 14.45 1.07 7.26
CA LEU A 49 14.78 -0.12 8.04
C LEU A 49 15.56 -1.14 7.23
N MET A 50 15.22 -1.29 5.95
CA MET A 50 15.96 -2.17 5.04
C MET A 50 17.39 -1.69 4.84
N GLN A 51 17.59 -0.38 4.66
CA GLN A 51 18.93 0.21 4.49
C GLN A 51 19.80 0.02 5.72
N ARG A 52 19.20 0.01 6.91
CA ARG A 52 19.91 -0.20 8.17
C ARG A 52 20.08 -1.67 8.51
N SER A 53 19.65 -2.55 7.64
CA SER A 53 19.67 -4.00 7.88
C SER A 53 18.84 -4.44 9.09
N GLU A 54 17.89 -3.61 9.50
CA GLU A 54 16.97 -3.95 10.60
C GLU A 54 15.82 -4.82 10.12
N LEU A 55 15.54 -4.80 8.81
CA LEU A 55 14.59 -5.69 8.16
C LEU A 55 15.32 -6.49 7.09
N GLN A 56 15.27 -7.81 7.21
CA GLN A 56 15.86 -8.72 6.23
C GLN A 56 14.77 -9.31 5.36
N ILE A 57 14.16 -8.45 4.56
CA ILE A 57 13.14 -8.86 3.59
C ILE A 57 13.58 -8.42 2.21
N GLU A 58 13.17 -9.18 1.21
CA GLU A 58 13.39 -8.81 -0.17
C GLU A 58 12.16 -8.09 -0.67
N LEU A 59 12.32 -6.82 -1.02
CA LEU A 59 11.24 -6.02 -1.56
C LEU A 59 11.75 -5.34 -2.83
N ASN A 60 11.03 -5.55 -3.92
CA ASN A 60 11.35 -4.88 -5.17
C ASN A 60 10.93 -3.41 -5.06
N ILE A 61 11.90 -2.56 -4.78
CA ILE A 61 11.66 -1.12 -4.56
C ILE A 61 11.10 -0.48 -5.83
N ASP A 62 11.62 -0.87 -7.00
CA ASP A 62 11.13 -0.32 -8.27
C ASP A 62 9.66 -0.65 -8.49
N PHE A 63 9.24 -1.85 -8.13
CA PHE A 63 7.83 -2.24 -8.23
C PHE A 63 6.96 -1.41 -7.29
N VAL A 64 7.40 -1.21 -6.04
CA VAL A 64 6.66 -0.41 -5.07
C VAL A 64 6.53 1.04 -5.54
N VAL A 65 7.62 1.63 -6.02
CA VAL A 65 7.60 3.00 -6.55
C VAL A 65 6.65 3.10 -7.73
N GLN A 66 6.67 2.11 -8.63
CA GLN A 66 5.78 2.09 -9.78
C GLN A 66 4.32 2.05 -9.36
N VAL A 67 3.98 1.21 -8.37
CA VAL A 67 2.61 1.13 -7.85
C VAL A 67 2.16 2.47 -7.29
N LEU A 68 3.00 3.14 -6.50
CA LEU A 68 2.67 4.44 -5.93
C LEU A 68 2.47 5.50 -7.02
N GLN A 69 3.33 5.49 -8.04
CA GLN A 69 3.20 6.40 -9.18
C GLN A 69 1.92 6.12 -9.97
N ASP A 70 1.57 4.85 -10.12
CA ASP A 70 0.34 4.46 -10.83
C ASP A 70 -0.90 4.93 -10.08
N ILE A 71 -0.89 4.92 -8.74
CA ILE A 71 -1.99 5.45 -7.95
C ILE A 71 -2.16 6.94 -8.23
N VAL A 72 -1.06 7.69 -8.22
CA VAL A 72 -1.08 9.14 -8.51
C VAL A 72 -1.62 9.37 -9.93
N TYR A 73 -1.15 8.60 -10.90
CA TYR A 73 -1.61 8.71 -12.28
C TYR A 73 -3.12 8.44 -12.37
N GLY A 74 -3.59 7.39 -11.73
CA GLY A 74 -5.02 7.07 -11.72
C GLY A 74 -5.88 8.17 -11.09
N ILE A 75 -5.35 8.83 -10.04
CA ILE A 75 -6.04 9.97 -9.42
C ILE A 75 -6.11 11.14 -10.41
N GLU A 76 -4.98 11.47 -11.04
CA GLU A 76 -4.91 12.59 -11.99
C GLU A 76 -5.82 12.39 -13.20
N GLN A 77 -5.90 11.16 -13.69
CA GLN A 77 -6.72 10.81 -14.85
C GLN A 77 -8.16 10.48 -14.47
N GLU A 78 -8.46 10.41 -13.18
CA GLU A 78 -9.77 9.99 -12.68
C GLU A 78 -10.22 8.67 -13.30
N ASP A 79 -9.24 7.74 -13.47
CA ASP A 79 -9.47 6.45 -14.12
C ASP A 79 -9.75 5.40 -13.04
N LYS A 80 -11.04 5.14 -12.82
CA LYS A 80 -11.47 4.25 -11.75
C LYS A 80 -11.09 2.78 -12.02
N VAL A 81 -11.10 2.35 -13.27
CA VAL A 81 -10.73 0.97 -13.61
C VAL A 81 -9.24 0.74 -13.35
N PHE A 82 -8.42 1.71 -13.77
CA PHE A 82 -6.98 1.64 -13.54
C PHE A 82 -6.65 1.66 -12.04
N LEU A 83 -7.30 2.56 -11.29
CA LEU A 83 -7.12 2.63 -9.83
C LEU A 83 -7.51 1.30 -9.17
N LEU A 84 -8.62 0.72 -9.58
CA LEU A 84 -9.07 -0.56 -9.02
C LEU A 84 -8.02 -1.64 -9.22
N ASP A 85 -7.49 -1.75 -10.44
CA ASP A 85 -6.46 -2.74 -10.76
C ASP A 85 -5.18 -2.52 -9.94
N VAL A 86 -4.73 -1.27 -9.83
CA VAL A 86 -3.51 -0.95 -9.08
C VAL A 86 -3.68 -1.26 -7.60
N LEU A 87 -4.84 -0.95 -7.03
CA LEU A 87 -5.09 -1.21 -5.61
C LEU A 87 -5.20 -2.71 -5.33
N LYS A 88 -5.91 -3.47 -6.18
CA LYS A 88 -6.11 -4.90 -5.95
C LYS A 88 -4.88 -5.74 -6.28
N TYR A 89 -4.25 -5.46 -7.42
CA TYR A 89 -3.17 -6.31 -7.94
C TYR A 89 -1.78 -5.72 -7.76
N GLY A 90 -1.69 -4.53 -7.19
CA GLY A 90 -0.42 -3.91 -6.86
C GLY A 90 -0.29 -3.72 -5.36
N LEU A 91 -1.07 -2.79 -4.82
CA LEU A 91 -0.92 -2.35 -3.44
C LEU A 91 -1.31 -3.43 -2.42
N GLU A 92 -2.44 -4.11 -2.60
CA GLU A 92 -2.85 -5.17 -1.67
C GLU A 92 -1.83 -6.30 -1.63
N GLU A 93 -1.27 -6.66 -2.78
CA GLU A 93 -0.25 -7.71 -2.85
C GLU A 93 1.02 -7.32 -2.11
N ILE A 94 1.45 -6.06 -2.23
CA ILE A 94 2.60 -5.55 -1.49
C ILE A 94 2.34 -5.65 0.00
N PHE A 95 1.16 -5.23 0.44
CA PHE A 95 0.81 -5.25 1.85
C PHE A 95 0.71 -6.66 2.40
N ASP A 96 0.11 -7.59 1.65
CA ASP A 96 0.03 -8.99 2.06
C ASP A 96 1.42 -9.58 2.23
N TYR A 97 2.31 -9.33 1.29
CA TYR A 97 3.69 -9.77 1.37
C TYR A 97 4.39 -9.21 2.61
N LEU A 98 4.27 -7.90 2.84
CA LEU A 98 4.93 -7.25 3.96
C LEU A 98 4.40 -7.74 5.30
N ILE A 99 3.09 -7.87 5.43
CA ILE A 99 2.47 -8.36 6.65
C ILE A 99 2.95 -9.77 6.96
N GLU A 100 2.96 -10.64 5.95
CA GLU A 100 3.42 -12.01 6.09
C GLU A 100 4.89 -12.08 6.52
N MET A 101 5.74 -11.29 5.87
CA MET A 101 7.18 -11.29 6.16
C MET A 101 7.47 -10.73 7.55
N LEU A 102 6.79 -9.66 7.95
CA LEU A 102 6.98 -9.08 9.28
C LEU A 102 6.46 -10.01 10.38
N ALA A 103 5.36 -10.71 10.13
CA ALA A 103 4.85 -11.70 11.07
C ALA A 103 5.85 -12.85 11.24
N GLY A 104 6.50 -13.26 10.15
CA GLY A 104 7.54 -14.30 10.20
C GLY A 104 8.76 -13.88 11.01
N VAL A 105 9.13 -12.59 10.94
CA VAL A 105 10.28 -12.06 11.68
C VAL A 105 10.07 -12.12 13.19
N LYS A 106 8.84 -12.13 13.65
CA LYS A 106 8.52 -12.19 15.08
C LYS A 106 8.77 -13.57 15.70
N LYS A 107 8.95 -14.56 14.89
CA LYS A 107 9.24 -15.90 15.38
C LYS A 107 10.70 -16.01 15.76
#